data_455794ad9360c2c0bbece096ab9e61ac
#
_entry.id   455794ad9360c2c0bbece096ab9e61ac
#
_cell.length_a   1.000
_cell.length_b   1.000
_cell.length_c   1.000
_cell.angle_alpha   90.00
_cell.angle_beta   90.00
_cell.angle_gamma   90.00
#
_symmetry.space_group_name_H-M   'P 1'
#
loop_
_entity.id
_entity.type
_entity.pdbx_description
1 polymer ?
#
loop_
_entity_poly.entity_id
_entity_poly.type
_entity_poly.pdbx_seq_one_letter_code
_entity_poly.pdbx_strand_id
1 'polypeptide(L)'
;TDATNPGNRLGPRADGIVMVVTPGTDDGTLDDRIKRTVGRRTTLIVAYPESLWPFVGGKSSPIPPLADTYDASKHVAVDRNLTVMRRLGKTGTQVIYTGYSQGADALGNATEKALAQGIDLDDATIVLVADTRSPWGIKVVANTIAGVPEVVRAFGITPDGARDPARSSGADVTSTIIVGDPASDFQWQPRRPLESILVNGAGFLAIHTGWGAQTYGNLDALGTPTELRSVDGTTRYRVYDARHPLALLRQMVHDRTGLPYTRADLKRWDAEGERFFATEAPSVDNSAVPVAEVRMNETSVSGPAPKQVAAEQKTGKGQKTGRVAAAPPVGADSGSTSGATKQPRTATVRGPRLPTDPGQMFRSVTVTAENLLPRGLLPRAGR
;
A
#
# COMPACT_ATOMS: atom_id res chain seq x y z
N THR A 1 3.38 21.66 -1.73
CA THR A 1 2.59 21.84 -0.64
C THR A 1 2.46 20.61 0.15
N ASP A 2 2.59 20.20 1.21
CA ASP A 2 2.05 20.89 2.32
C ASP A 2 2.17 19.99 3.51
N ALA A 3 3.00 20.39 4.44
CA ALA A 3 2.85 19.94 5.81
C ALA A 3 1.40 20.12 6.31
N THR A 4 0.62 20.99 5.64
CA THR A 4 -0.77 21.32 5.94
C THR A 4 -1.79 20.50 5.11
N ASN A 5 -1.37 19.71 4.12
CA ASN A 5 -2.30 18.84 3.40
C ASN A 5 -2.62 17.62 4.25
N PRO A 6 -3.85 17.49 4.76
CA PRO A 6 -4.25 16.34 5.59
C PRO A 6 -4.06 14.99 4.89
N GLY A 7 -4.14 14.93 3.56
CA GLY A 7 -3.87 13.74 2.77
C GLY A 7 -2.39 13.41 2.58
N ASN A 8 -1.47 14.29 2.99
CA ASN A 8 -0.04 14.03 2.85
C ASN A 8 0.54 13.34 4.08
N ARG A 9 0.20 12.08 4.28
CA ARG A 9 0.61 11.26 5.44
C ARG A 9 2.09 10.91 5.49
N LEU A 10 2.85 11.24 4.45
CA LEU A 10 4.29 10.96 4.37
C LEU A 10 5.15 12.13 4.87
N GLY A 11 4.54 13.04 5.62
CA GLY A 11 5.23 14.19 6.20
C GLY A 11 5.41 15.37 5.24
N PRO A 12 6.09 16.43 5.66
CA PRO A 12 6.28 17.63 4.86
C PRO A 12 7.02 17.30 3.56
N ARG A 13 6.67 18.01 2.49
CA ARG A 13 7.40 17.94 1.23
C ARG A 13 8.81 18.46 1.46
N ALA A 14 9.81 17.59 1.33
CA ALA A 14 11.20 17.97 1.20
C ALA A 14 11.61 17.90 -0.27
N ASP A 15 12.29 18.91 -0.76
CA ASP A 15 12.91 18.86 -2.08
C ASP A 15 13.96 17.74 -2.08
N GLY A 16 13.97 16.92 -3.13
CA GLY A 16 14.89 15.80 -3.26
C GLY A 16 14.37 14.42 -2.78
N ILE A 17 13.18 14.33 -2.18
CA ILE A 17 12.58 13.03 -1.86
C ILE A 17 11.97 12.40 -3.11
N VAL A 18 12.34 11.15 -3.36
CA VAL A 18 11.75 10.32 -4.42
C VAL A 18 10.74 9.35 -3.81
N MET A 19 9.56 9.26 -4.43
CA MET A 19 8.55 8.27 -4.09
C MET A 19 8.61 7.10 -5.06
N VAL A 20 8.68 5.87 -4.55
CA VAL A 20 8.56 4.65 -5.35
C VAL A 20 7.27 3.95 -4.94
N VAL A 21 6.35 3.79 -5.89
CA VAL A 21 5.02 3.25 -5.64
C VAL A 21 4.87 1.90 -6.33
N THR A 22 4.55 0.87 -5.55
CA THR A 22 4.20 -0.47 -6.05
C THR A 22 2.69 -0.65 -5.91
N PRO A 23 1.94 -0.64 -7.02
CA PRO A 23 0.48 -0.77 -7.01
C PRO A 23 0.00 -2.10 -6.43
N GLY A 24 -1.28 -2.20 -6.10
CA GLY A 24 -1.96 -3.46 -5.79
C GLY A 24 -2.38 -4.23 -7.03
N THR A 25 -3.14 -5.31 -6.84
CA THR A 25 -3.75 -6.07 -7.93
C THR A 25 -4.77 -5.19 -8.64
N ASP A 26 -4.58 -4.95 -9.95
CA ASP A 26 -5.46 -4.12 -10.81
C ASP A 26 -5.92 -2.84 -10.12
N ASP A 27 -4.96 -2.08 -9.59
CA ASP A 27 -5.20 -0.97 -8.67
C ASP A 27 -5.82 0.24 -9.36
N GLY A 28 -7.13 0.21 -9.53
CA GLY A 28 -7.91 1.31 -10.12
C GLY A 28 -7.93 2.59 -9.26
N THR A 29 -7.50 2.52 -8.00
CA THR A 29 -7.46 3.68 -7.07
C THR A 29 -6.09 4.35 -6.98
N LEU A 30 -5.10 3.82 -7.71
CA LEU A 30 -3.70 4.26 -7.65
C LEU A 30 -3.55 5.78 -7.83
N ASP A 31 -4.17 6.35 -8.87
CA ASP A 31 -4.06 7.77 -9.18
C ASP A 31 -4.60 8.66 -8.06
N ASP A 32 -5.72 8.30 -7.47
CA ASP A 32 -6.34 9.06 -6.37
C ASP A 32 -5.55 8.93 -5.07
N ARG A 33 -5.02 7.74 -4.77
CA ARG A 33 -4.11 7.54 -3.64
C ARG A 33 -2.81 8.31 -3.81
N ILE A 34 -2.23 8.30 -5.00
CA ILE A 34 -1.03 9.10 -5.29
C ILE A 34 -1.31 10.58 -5.07
N LYS A 35 -2.40 11.12 -5.62
CA LYS A 35 -2.75 12.53 -5.44
C LYS A 35 -2.89 12.93 -3.97
N ARG A 36 -3.51 12.08 -3.16
CA ARG A 36 -3.79 12.34 -1.73
C ARG A 36 -2.60 12.08 -0.83
N THR A 37 -1.82 11.02 -1.09
CA THR A 37 -0.77 10.53 -0.19
C THR A 37 0.61 11.04 -0.58
N VAL A 38 0.93 11.03 -1.88
CA VAL A 38 2.27 11.37 -2.40
C VAL A 38 2.44 12.88 -2.63
N GLY A 39 1.35 13.56 -2.99
CA GLY A 39 1.40 14.98 -3.31
C GLY A 39 2.18 15.23 -4.61
N ARG A 40 3.04 16.27 -4.62
CA ARG A 40 3.82 16.68 -5.80
C ARG A 40 5.26 16.17 -5.81
N ARG A 41 5.55 15.06 -5.11
CA ARG A 41 6.90 14.47 -5.09
C ARG A 41 7.22 13.80 -6.43
N THR A 42 8.51 13.69 -6.76
CA THR A 42 8.95 12.85 -7.87
C THR A 42 8.53 11.41 -7.61
N THR A 43 7.74 10.84 -8.50
CA THR A 43 7.12 9.53 -8.30
C THR A 43 7.54 8.55 -9.38
N LEU A 44 8.05 7.41 -8.98
CA LEU A 44 8.33 6.25 -9.82
C LEU A 44 7.29 5.17 -9.53
N ILE A 45 6.60 4.69 -10.55
CA ILE A 45 5.64 3.59 -10.42
C ILE A 45 6.32 2.30 -10.86
N VAL A 46 6.32 1.30 -9.99
CA VAL A 46 6.82 -0.04 -10.30
C VAL A 46 5.77 -0.76 -11.13
N ALA A 47 5.99 -0.81 -12.45
CA ALA A 47 5.09 -1.51 -13.34
C ALA A 47 5.32 -3.03 -13.21
N TYR A 48 4.25 -3.83 -13.12
CA TYR A 48 4.29 -5.30 -13.07
C TYR A 48 2.93 -5.84 -13.53
N PRO A 49 2.71 -7.18 -13.63
CA PRO A 49 1.43 -7.73 -14.12
C PRO A 49 0.19 -7.33 -13.33
N GLU A 50 0.28 -7.13 -12.01
CA GLU A 50 -0.85 -6.76 -11.13
C GLU A 50 -2.04 -7.74 -11.21
N SER A 51 -1.76 -9.01 -11.46
CA SER A 51 -2.75 -10.04 -11.72
C SER A 51 -2.95 -10.99 -10.54
N LEU A 52 -4.12 -11.64 -10.54
CA LEU A 52 -4.53 -12.66 -9.59
C LEU A 52 -5.35 -13.71 -10.33
N TRP A 53 -4.66 -14.67 -10.97
CA TRP A 53 -5.33 -15.77 -11.65
C TRP A 53 -6.22 -16.58 -10.69
N PRO A 54 -7.40 -17.05 -11.09
CA PRO A 54 -8.07 -16.78 -12.37
C PRO A 54 -9.04 -15.60 -12.32
N PHE A 55 -8.98 -14.74 -11.30
CA PHE A 55 -10.00 -13.75 -10.96
C PHE A 55 -9.73 -12.37 -11.59
N VAL A 56 -8.45 -11.96 -11.60
CA VAL A 56 -8.05 -10.63 -12.05
C VAL A 56 -6.92 -10.74 -13.07
N GLY A 57 -7.15 -10.17 -14.25
CA GLY A 57 -6.17 -10.15 -15.34
C GLY A 57 -5.05 -9.14 -15.14
N GLY A 58 -5.35 -8.04 -14.47
CA GLY A 58 -4.41 -6.94 -14.27
C GLY A 58 -3.88 -6.39 -15.60
N LYS A 59 -2.57 -6.17 -15.64
CA LYS A 59 -1.87 -5.72 -16.85
C LYS A 59 -1.28 -6.87 -17.68
N SER A 60 -1.39 -8.13 -17.21
CA SER A 60 -0.84 -9.28 -17.92
C SER A 60 -1.80 -9.82 -18.98
N SER A 61 -3.10 -9.77 -18.75
CA SER A 61 -4.09 -10.26 -19.71
C SER A 61 -5.44 -9.57 -19.51
N PRO A 62 -6.14 -9.19 -20.59
CA PRO A 62 -7.53 -8.74 -20.51
C PRO A 62 -8.50 -9.87 -20.18
N ILE A 63 -8.05 -11.13 -20.25
CA ILE A 63 -8.83 -12.34 -19.97
C ILE A 63 -8.28 -12.97 -18.68
N PRO A 64 -8.96 -12.85 -17.52
CA PRO A 64 -8.43 -13.30 -16.24
C PRO A 64 -7.94 -14.75 -16.19
N PRO A 65 -8.61 -15.75 -16.81
CA PRO A 65 -8.11 -17.13 -16.87
C PRO A 65 -6.79 -17.33 -17.63
N LEU A 66 -6.33 -16.34 -18.39
CA LEU A 66 -5.05 -16.35 -19.11
C LEU A 66 -3.99 -15.46 -18.46
N ALA A 67 -4.29 -14.90 -17.30
CA ALA A 67 -3.39 -14.01 -16.56
C ALA A 67 -2.33 -14.78 -15.78
N ASP A 68 -1.30 -14.07 -15.34
CA ASP A 68 -0.31 -14.60 -14.41
C ASP A 68 -0.95 -14.88 -13.04
N THR A 69 -0.42 -15.89 -12.34
CA THR A 69 -0.80 -16.14 -10.95
C THR A 69 -0.37 -14.99 -10.04
N TYR A 70 -0.95 -14.93 -8.85
CA TYR A 70 -0.55 -13.93 -7.84
C TYR A 70 0.96 -13.97 -7.58
N ASP A 71 1.53 -15.15 -7.39
CA ASP A 71 2.97 -15.29 -7.08
C ASP A 71 3.86 -14.95 -8.27
N ALA A 72 3.49 -15.31 -9.50
CA ALA A 72 4.23 -14.93 -10.69
C ALA A 72 4.24 -13.41 -10.87
N SER A 73 3.08 -12.77 -10.73
CA SER A 73 2.92 -11.31 -10.76
C SER A 73 3.74 -10.64 -9.65
N LYS A 74 3.61 -11.11 -8.40
CA LYS A 74 4.36 -10.61 -7.25
C LYS A 74 5.88 -10.75 -7.45
N HIS A 75 6.35 -11.86 -8.03
CA HIS A 75 7.77 -12.08 -8.26
C HIS A 75 8.39 -11.00 -9.15
N VAL A 76 7.70 -10.62 -10.23
CA VAL A 76 8.12 -9.52 -11.10
C VAL A 76 8.19 -8.20 -10.32
N ALA A 77 7.21 -7.93 -9.45
CA ALA A 77 7.23 -6.72 -8.63
C ALA A 77 8.40 -6.70 -7.63
N VAL A 78 8.72 -7.85 -7.02
CA VAL A 78 9.88 -8.00 -6.12
C VAL A 78 11.19 -7.67 -6.86
N ASP A 79 11.42 -8.25 -8.03
CA ASP A 79 12.66 -8.06 -8.77
C ASP A 79 12.82 -6.62 -9.28
N ARG A 80 11.71 -5.99 -9.66
CA ARG A 80 11.71 -4.57 -10.05
C ARG A 80 11.99 -3.64 -8.88
N ASN A 81 11.37 -3.87 -7.72
CA ASN A 81 11.69 -3.13 -6.50
C ASN A 81 13.18 -3.28 -6.12
N LEU A 82 13.73 -4.49 -6.13
CA LEU A 82 15.16 -4.74 -5.90
C LEU A 82 16.05 -3.96 -6.86
N THR A 83 15.67 -3.90 -8.14
CA THR A 83 16.42 -3.15 -9.15
C THR A 83 16.42 -1.65 -8.84
N VAL A 84 15.27 -1.10 -8.42
CA VAL A 84 15.15 0.30 -8.03
C VAL A 84 15.96 0.58 -6.74
N MET A 85 15.84 -0.28 -5.72
CA MET A 85 16.59 -0.18 -4.46
C MET A 85 18.11 -0.17 -4.69
N ARG A 86 18.64 -1.09 -5.54
CA ARG A 86 20.08 -1.10 -5.88
C ARG A 86 20.55 0.17 -6.58
N ARG A 87 19.69 0.81 -7.37
CA ARG A 87 20.04 2.04 -8.09
C ARG A 87 19.98 3.26 -7.18
N LEU A 88 18.93 3.38 -6.38
CA LEU A 88 18.69 4.55 -5.54
C LEU A 88 19.54 4.52 -4.26
N GLY A 89 19.78 3.37 -3.65
CA GLY A 89 20.62 3.24 -2.45
C GLY A 89 22.09 3.67 -2.64
N LYS A 90 22.53 3.85 -3.89
CA LYS A 90 23.88 4.38 -4.20
C LYS A 90 23.91 5.90 -4.38
N THR A 91 22.79 6.58 -4.31
CA THR A 91 22.68 8.00 -4.68
C THR A 91 22.68 8.95 -3.48
N GLY A 92 22.51 8.45 -2.25
CA GLY A 92 22.29 9.25 -1.05
C GLY A 92 20.99 10.06 -1.11
N THR A 93 20.06 9.66 -1.99
CA THR A 93 18.76 10.30 -2.14
C THR A 93 17.79 9.70 -1.12
N GLN A 94 17.09 10.54 -0.37
CA GLN A 94 16.01 10.06 0.48
C GLN A 94 14.88 9.48 -0.35
N VAL A 95 14.51 8.22 -0.10
CA VAL A 95 13.50 7.50 -0.86
C VAL A 95 12.40 6.98 0.06
N ILE A 96 11.15 7.21 -0.34
CA ILE A 96 10.00 6.59 0.31
C ILE A 96 9.43 5.55 -0.65
N TYR A 97 9.52 4.29 -0.27
CA TYR A 97 8.88 3.19 -0.97
C TYR A 97 7.51 2.93 -0.35
N THR A 98 6.47 2.87 -1.15
CA THR A 98 5.13 2.48 -0.70
C THR A 98 4.55 1.38 -1.57
N GLY A 99 3.98 0.37 -0.94
CA GLY A 99 3.29 -0.73 -1.61
C GLY A 99 1.86 -0.87 -1.09
N TYR A 100 0.96 -1.32 -1.94
CA TYR A 100 -0.44 -1.56 -1.62
C TYR A 100 -0.85 -3.00 -1.92
N SER A 101 -1.48 -3.71 -0.94
CA SER A 101 -2.01 -5.07 -1.17
C SER A 101 -0.93 -6.03 -1.70
N GLN A 102 -1.08 -6.61 -2.89
CA GLN A 102 -0.05 -7.41 -3.57
C GLN A 102 1.27 -6.64 -3.72
N GLY A 103 1.21 -5.34 -3.96
CA GLY A 103 2.38 -4.47 -4.03
C GLY A 103 3.07 -4.29 -2.68
N ALA A 104 2.33 -4.31 -1.57
CA ALA A 104 2.89 -4.29 -0.22
C ALA A 104 3.60 -5.60 0.11
N ASP A 105 2.98 -6.75 -0.23
CA ASP A 105 3.62 -8.06 -0.12
C ASP A 105 4.93 -8.12 -0.93
N ALA A 106 4.89 -7.64 -2.17
CA ALA A 106 6.07 -7.62 -3.04
C ALA A 106 7.17 -6.68 -2.51
N LEU A 107 6.81 -5.47 -2.07
CA LEU A 107 7.74 -4.48 -1.53
C LEU A 107 8.43 -4.98 -0.27
N GLY A 108 7.66 -5.55 0.67
CA GLY A 108 8.22 -6.12 1.88
C GLY A 108 9.16 -7.29 1.59
N ASN A 109 8.81 -8.19 0.64
CA ASN A 109 9.70 -9.26 0.20
C ASN A 109 10.98 -8.72 -0.46
N ALA A 110 10.86 -7.62 -1.22
CA ALA A 110 12.02 -6.95 -1.82
C ALA A 110 12.92 -6.32 -0.75
N THR A 111 12.35 -5.71 0.28
CA THR A 111 13.09 -5.13 1.42
C THR A 111 13.89 -6.19 2.15
N GLU A 112 13.27 -7.33 2.51
CA GLU A 112 13.96 -8.45 3.14
C GLU A 112 15.13 -8.98 2.26
N LYS A 113 14.90 -9.13 0.96
CA LYS A 113 15.94 -9.57 0.01
C LYS A 113 17.04 -8.51 -0.18
N ALA A 114 16.70 -7.24 -0.20
CA ALA A 114 17.65 -6.13 -0.35
C ALA A 114 18.65 -6.12 0.82
N LEU A 115 18.15 -6.17 2.04
CA LEU A 115 18.99 -6.23 3.25
C LEU A 115 19.84 -7.48 3.29
N ALA A 116 19.29 -8.65 2.96
CA ALA A 116 20.04 -9.90 2.86
C ALA A 116 21.17 -9.86 1.80
N GLN A 117 21.07 -8.98 0.79
CA GLN A 117 22.07 -8.74 -0.24
C GLN A 117 23.02 -7.57 0.09
N GLY A 118 22.92 -6.97 1.28
CA GLY A 118 23.74 -5.83 1.68
C GLY A 118 23.41 -4.54 0.93
N ILE A 119 22.20 -4.40 0.38
CA ILE A 119 21.76 -3.14 -0.22
C ILE A 119 21.45 -2.18 0.91
N ASP A 120 22.08 -1.00 0.87
CA ASP A 120 21.86 0.06 1.83
C ASP A 120 20.47 0.67 1.68
N LEU A 121 19.70 0.69 2.77
CA LEU A 121 18.38 1.28 2.89
C LEU A 121 18.32 2.32 4.04
N ASP A 122 19.45 2.84 4.51
CA ASP A 122 19.52 3.81 5.61
C ASP A 122 18.73 5.10 5.31
N ASP A 123 18.73 5.54 4.05
CA ASP A 123 17.96 6.72 3.59
C ASP A 123 16.57 6.37 3.05
N ALA A 124 16.09 5.14 3.31
CA ALA A 124 14.82 4.66 2.80
C ALA A 124 13.77 4.51 3.92
N THR A 125 12.55 4.97 3.65
CA THR A 125 11.36 4.65 4.43
C THR A 125 10.50 3.68 3.63
N ILE A 126 10.10 2.57 4.25
CA ILE A 126 9.25 1.54 3.64
C ILE A 126 7.85 1.62 4.24
N VAL A 127 6.85 1.84 3.40
CA VAL A 127 5.45 1.95 3.82
C VAL A 127 4.63 0.83 3.17
N LEU A 128 4.24 -0.15 3.98
CA LEU A 128 3.41 -1.28 3.56
C LEU A 128 1.95 -0.97 3.91
N VAL A 129 1.10 -0.89 2.90
CA VAL A 129 -0.32 -0.55 3.06
C VAL A 129 -1.16 -1.76 2.69
N ALA A 130 -2.01 -2.24 3.61
CA ALA A 130 -2.80 -3.45 3.41
C ALA A 130 -1.94 -4.69 3.07
N ASP A 131 -0.82 -4.89 3.80
CA ASP A 131 0.09 -6.01 3.54
C ASP A 131 -0.58 -7.34 3.88
N THR A 132 -0.66 -8.25 2.90
CA THR A 132 -1.24 -9.58 3.08
C THR A 132 -0.46 -10.47 4.04
N ARG A 133 0.80 -10.12 4.33
CA ARG A 133 1.68 -10.73 5.32
C ARG A 133 1.77 -9.93 6.63
N SER A 134 0.84 -8.99 6.87
CA SER A 134 0.62 -8.42 8.19
C SER A 134 0.47 -9.54 9.24
N PRO A 135 0.90 -9.36 10.49
CA PRO A 135 0.71 -10.37 11.55
C PRO A 135 -0.74 -10.83 11.77
N TRP A 136 -1.70 -10.07 11.27
CA TRP A 136 -3.15 -10.34 11.34
C TRP A 136 -3.77 -10.56 9.95
N GLY A 137 -2.95 -10.58 8.90
CA GLY A 137 -3.40 -10.61 7.50
C GLY A 137 -3.84 -11.98 7.01
N ILE A 138 -4.45 -11.98 5.83
CA ILE A 138 -5.03 -13.17 5.19
C ILE A 138 -4.05 -14.33 5.07
N LYS A 139 -2.77 -14.09 4.76
CA LYS A 139 -1.78 -15.15 4.59
C LYS A 139 -1.41 -15.83 5.91
N VAL A 140 -1.55 -15.12 7.02
CA VAL A 140 -1.36 -15.69 8.37
C VAL A 140 -2.52 -16.60 8.71
N VAL A 141 -3.74 -16.06 8.63
CA VAL A 141 -4.94 -16.80 9.03
C VAL A 141 -5.19 -17.99 8.10
N ALA A 142 -4.94 -17.85 6.78
CA ALA A 142 -5.07 -18.95 5.84
C ALA A 142 -4.22 -20.18 6.24
N ASN A 143 -3.07 -19.96 6.88
CA ASN A 143 -2.23 -21.07 7.37
C ASN A 143 -2.79 -21.78 8.60
N THR A 144 -3.73 -21.19 9.32
CA THR A 144 -4.36 -21.79 10.51
C THR A 144 -5.60 -22.61 10.21
N ILE A 145 -6.12 -22.52 8.97
CA ILE A 145 -7.37 -23.17 8.58
C ILE A 145 -7.02 -24.42 7.75
N ALA A 146 -7.41 -25.59 8.26
CA ALA A 146 -7.12 -26.86 7.60
C ALA A 146 -7.64 -26.89 6.15
N GLY A 147 -6.79 -27.30 5.21
CA GLY A 147 -7.09 -27.40 3.77
C GLY A 147 -7.03 -26.07 3.00
N VAL A 148 -7.04 -24.92 3.68
CA VAL A 148 -6.96 -23.60 3.00
C VAL A 148 -5.58 -23.36 2.36
N PRO A 149 -4.44 -23.71 3.00
CA PRO A 149 -3.13 -23.57 2.36
C PRO A 149 -3.02 -24.28 1.01
N GLU A 150 -3.60 -25.47 0.88
CA GLU A 150 -3.61 -26.27 -0.35
C GLU A 150 -4.47 -25.59 -1.43
N VAL A 151 -5.64 -25.09 -1.04
CA VAL A 151 -6.55 -24.40 -1.96
C VAL A 151 -5.91 -23.13 -2.50
N VAL A 152 -5.33 -22.27 -1.64
CA VAL A 152 -4.73 -21.01 -2.10
C VAL A 152 -3.49 -21.28 -2.97
N ARG A 153 -2.70 -22.33 -2.68
CA ARG A 153 -1.59 -22.76 -3.58
C ARG A 153 -2.09 -23.19 -4.96
N ALA A 154 -3.24 -23.88 -5.03
CA ALA A 154 -3.83 -24.25 -6.30
C ALA A 154 -4.21 -23.04 -7.16
N PHE A 155 -4.47 -21.88 -6.53
CA PHE A 155 -4.67 -20.60 -7.19
C PHE A 155 -3.38 -19.79 -7.39
N GLY A 156 -2.22 -20.41 -7.18
CA GLY A 156 -0.92 -19.75 -7.36
C GLY A 156 -0.61 -18.66 -6.34
N ILE A 157 -1.08 -18.85 -5.09
CA ILE A 157 -0.81 -17.99 -3.96
C ILE A 157 -0.05 -18.80 -2.91
N THR A 158 1.19 -18.42 -2.61
CA THR A 158 1.94 -19.02 -1.50
C THR A 158 1.46 -18.46 -0.18
N PRO A 159 0.95 -19.31 0.74
CA PRO A 159 0.58 -18.89 2.09
C PRO A 159 1.83 -18.83 2.97
N ASP A 160 2.69 -17.83 2.73
CA ASP A 160 4.00 -17.67 3.36
C ASP A 160 3.94 -17.04 4.78
N GLY A 161 2.73 -16.88 5.33
CA GLY A 161 2.50 -16.46 6.71
C GLY A 161 2.88 -15.00 6.99
N ALA A 162 3.06 -14.68 8.28
CA ALA A 162 3.47 -13.35 8.72
C ALA A 162 4.86 -13.00 8.18
N ARG A 163 5.07 -11.72 7.94
CA ARG A 163 6.39 -11.17 7.69
C ARG A 163 7.21 -11.23 8.98
N ASP A 164 8.44 -11.71 8.89
CA ASP A 164 9.39 -11.71 9.99
C ASP A 164 10.05 -10.32 10.12
N PRO A 165 9.77 -9.55 11.18
CA PRO A 165 10.33 -8.21 11.34
C PRO A 165 11.87 -8.20 11.47
N ALA A 166 12.48 -9.27 11.96
CA ALA A 166 13.92 -9.38 12.09
C ALA A 166 14.63 -9.33 10.72
N ARG A 167 13.97 -9.84 9.66
CA ARG A 167 14.51 -9.84 8.29
C ARG A 167 14.49 -8.48 7.62
N SER A 168 13.74 -7.53 8.16
CA SER A 168 13.70 -6.13 7.72
C SER A 168 14.38 -5.18 8.74
N SER A 169 15.04 -5.73 9.75
CA SER A 169 15.83 -4.97 10.72
C SER A 169 16.99 -4.28 10.01
N GLY A 170 17.02 -2.98 10.02
CA GLY A 170 17.97 -2.15 9.23
C GLY A 170 17.26 -1.26 8.21
N ALA A 171 15.94 -1.38 8.07
CA ALA A 171 15.11 -0.43 7.33
C ALA A 171 14.04 0.18 8.24
N ASP A 172 13.63 1.43 7.98
CA ASP A 172 12.47 2.05 8.63
C ASP A 172 11.18 1.54 7.96
N VAL A 173 10.52 0.57 8.58
CA VAL A 173 9.32 -0.06 8.04
C VAL A 173 8.08 0.36 8.81
N THR A 174 7.07 0.86 8.11
CA THR A 174 5.74 1.13 8.65
C THR A 174 4.69 0.32 7.90
N SER A 175 3.90 -0.48 8.63
CA SER A 175 2.75 -1.20 8.11
C SER A 175 1.47 -0.48 8.52
N THR A 176 0.62 -0.14 7.54
CA THR A 176 -0.65 0.56 7.76
C THR A 176 -1.80 -0.41 7.58
N ILE A 177 -2.63 -0.53 8.61
CA ILE A 177 -3.71 -1.51 8.74
C ILE A 177 -5.00 -0.77 9.05
N ILE A 178 -6.10 -1.15 8.40
CA ILE A 178 -7.46 -0.75 8.79
C ILE A 178 -8.17 -1.98 9.32
N VAL A 179 -8.76 -1.88 10.53
CA VAL A 179 -9.52 -2.96 11.14
C VAL A 179 -10.63 -3.42 10.19
N GLY A 180 -10.68 -4.74 9.97
CA GLY A 180 -11.65 -5.37 9.06
C GLY A 180 -11.28 -5.33 7.57
N ASP A 181 -10.09 -4.82 7.19
CA ASP A 181 -9.53 -5.07 5.86
C ASP A 181 -8.94 -6.48 5.79
N PRO A 182 -9.51 -7.42 5.05
CA PRO A 182 -9.08 -8.81 5.07
C PRO A 182 -7.64 -9.03 4.58
N ALA A 183 -7.08 -8.13 3.80
CA ALA A 183 -5.71 -8.26 3.36
C ALA A 183 -4.74 -8.18 4.55
N SER A 184 -4.91 -7.19 5.42
CA SER A 184 -4.00 -6.90 6.53
C SER A 184 -4.56 -7.25 7.92
N ASP A 185 -5.88 -7.47 8.03
CA ASP A 185 -6.59 -7.84 9.25
C ASP A 185 -7.78 -8.77 8.92
N PHE A 186 -7.49 -10.05 8.77
CA PHE A 186 -8.47 -11.05 8.35
C PHE A 186 -9.26 -11.56 9.55
N GLN A 187 -10.54 -11.29 9.58
CA GLN A 187 -11.45 -11.65 10.66
C GLN A 187 -11.86 -13.13 10.58
N TRP A 188 -11.44 -13.96 11.54
CA TRP A 188 -11.73 -15.39 11.51
C TRP A 188 -12.20 -15.95 12.84
N GLN A 189 -13.38 -16.53 12.85
CA GLN A 189 -13.94 -17.30 13.98
C GLN A 189 -14.20 -18.74 13.52
N PRO A 190 -13.46 -19.75 14.01
CA PRO A 190 -13.58 -21.14 13.54
C PRO A 190 -14.98 -21.75 13.68
N ARG A 191 -15.77 -21.27 14.66
CA ARG A 191 -17.16 -21.73 14.88
C ARG A 191 -18.18 -21.00 14.00
N ARG A 192 -17.76 -19.98 13.26
CA ARG A 192 -18.61 -19.12 12.44
C ARG A 192 -17.96 -18.81 11.07
N PRO A 193 -17.60 -19.84 10.30
CA PRO A 193 -16.83 -19.66 9.06
C PRO A 193 -17.57 -18.87 7.99
N LEU A 194 -18.87 -19.06 7.85
CA LEU A 194 -19.67 -18.33 6.85
C LEU A 194 -19.77 -16.85 7.17
N GLU A 195 -20.00 -16.51 8.44
CA GLU A 195 -20.04 -15.13 8.89
C GLU A 195 -18.66 -14.47 8.73
N SER A 196 -17.58 -15.19 9.02
CA SER A 196 -16.21 -14.72 8.76
C SER A 196 -16.01 -14.38 7.29
N ILE A 197 -16.44 -15.26 6.36
CA ILE A 197 -16.35 -15.00 4.91
C ILE A 197 -17.17 -13.76 4.52
N LEU A 198 -18.39 -13.61 5.06
CA LEU A 198 -19.24 -12.46 4.76
C LEU A 198 -18.63 -11.13 5.24
N VAL A 199 -18.08 -11.12 6.46
CA VAL A 199 -17.45 -9.92 7.01
C VAL A 199 -16.19 -9.54 6.24
N ASN A 200 -15.34 -10.52 5.92
CA ASN A 200 -14.14 -10.27 5.11
C ASN A 200 -14.50 -9.84 3.67
N GLY A 201 -15.53 -10.42 3.07
CA GLY A 201 -16.04 -9.98 1.77
C GLY A 201 -16.53 -8.53 1.78
N ALA A 202 -17.25 -8.15 2.85
CA ALA A 202 -17.70 -6.77 3.05
C ALA A 202 -16.52 -5.81 3.25
N GLY A 203 -15.52 -6.19 4.06
CA GLY A 203 -14.29 -5.42 4.27
C GLY A 203 -13.48 -5.26 2.99
N PHE A 204 -13.36 -6.32 2.20
CA PHE A 204 -12.71 -6.24 0.90
C PHE A 204 -13.39 -5.20 0.00
N LEU A 205 -14.72 -5.25 -0.14
CA LEU A 205 -15.47 -4.34 -1.01
C LEU A 205 -15.50 -2.91 -0.47
N ALA A 206 -15.68 -2.71 0.83
CA ALA A 206 -15.90 -1.38 1.40
C ALA A 206 -14.61 -0.69 1.86
N ILE A 207 -13.58 -1.44 2.24
CA ILE A 207 -12.31 -0.89 2.76
C ILE A 207 -11.21 -1.08 1.72
N HIS A 208 -10.91 -2.34 1.37
CA HIS A 208 -9.74 -2.70 0.57
C HIS A 208 -9.80 -2.13 -0.85
N THR A 209 -10.93 -2.22 -1.55
CA THR A 209 -11.04 -1.67 -2.92
C THR A 209 -10.97 -0.14 -2.97
N GLY A 210 -11.04 0.55 -1.84
CA GLY A 210 -11.11 2.00 -1.79
C GLY A 210 -12.48 2.60 -2.13
N TRP A 211 -13.52 1.78 -2.23
CA TRP A 211 -14.85 2.24 -2.67
C TRP A 211 -15.73 2.79 -1.55
N GLY A 212 -15.46 2.47 -0.31
CA GLY A 212 -16.24 2.95 0.83
C GLY A 212 -15.75 4.29 1.40
N ALA A 213 -16.37 4.70 2.49
CA ALA A 213 -16.08 5.97 3.13
C ALA A 213 -14.82 5.96 4.01
N GLN A 214 -14.41 4.79 4.50
CA GLN A 214 -13.26 4.59 5.38
C GLN A 214 -12.26 3.64 4.72
N THR A 215 -11.25 4.22 4.07
CA THR A 215 -10.31 3.48 3.21
C THR A 215 -8.90 4.04 3.35
N TYR A 216 -7.91 3.34 2.82
CA TYR A 216 -6.51 3.79 2.80
C TYR A 216 -6.29 5.09 2.03
N GLY A 217 -7.18 5.45 1.12
CA GLY A 217 -7.17 6.74 0.44
C GLY A 217 -7.68 7.88 1.32
N ASN A 218 -8.29 7.60 2.49
CA ASN A 218 -8.92 8.58 3.36
C ASN A 218 -8.68 8.28 4.86
N LEU A 219 -7.43 8.07 5.25
CA LEU A 219 -7.06 7.75 6.64
C LEU A 219 -7.44 8.85 7.63
N ASP A 220 -7.59 10.11 7.16
CA ASP A 220 -8.04 11.21 8.02
C ASP A 220 -9.45 11.01 8.56
N ALA A 221 -10.30 10.30 7.82
CA ALA A 221 -11.65 9.96 8.27
C ALA A 221 -11.67 8.91 9.39
N LEU A 222 -10.55 8.24 9.65
CA LEU A 222 -10.39 7.19 10.67
C LEU A 222 -9.80 7.71 11.99
N GLY A 223 -9.26 8.94 11.98
CA GLY A 223 -8.65 9.53 13.17
C GLY A 223 -7.22 9.06 13.44
N THR A 224 -6.83 9.04 14.71
CA THR A 224 -5.49 8.67 15.15
C THR A 224 -5.37 7.15 15.24
N PRO A 225 -4.34 6.53 14.64
CA PRO A 225 -4.13 5.09 14.76
C PRO A 225 -3.61 4.69 16.15
N THR A 226 -3.90 3.48 16.55
CA THR A 226 -3.12 2.77 17.58
C THR A 226 -1.79 2.36 16.97
N GLU A 227 -0.69 2.58 17.69
CA GLU A 227 0.65 2.22 17.23
C GLU A 227 1.18 1.02 18.01
N LEU A 228 1.54 -0.02 17.27
CA LEU A 228 2.24 -1.20 17.78
C LEU A 228 3.63 -1.23 17.13
N ARG A 229 4.58 -1.91 17.77
CA ARG A 229 5.94 -2.08 17.27
C ARG A 229 6.35 -3.53 17.38
N SER A 230 7.06 -4.06 16.41
CA SER A 230 7.68 -5.37 16.54
C SER A 230 8.69 -5.39 17.69
N VAL A 231 8.74 -6.51 18.43
CA VAL A 231 9.77 -6.74 19.45
C VAL A 231 11.09 -7.02 18.75
N ASP A 232 11.05 -7.84 17.70
CA ASP A 232 12.20 -8.14 16.86
C ASP A 232 12.17 -7.22 15.64
N GLY A 233 13.24 -6.43 15.43
CA GLY A 233 13.33 -5.50 14.32
C GLY A 233 12.78 -4.10 14.60
N THR A 234 12.47 -3.36 13.53
CA THR A 234 12.14 -1.92 13.57
C THR A 234 10.75 -1.61 12.98
N THR A 235 9.94 -2.64 12.70
CA THR A 235 8.62 -2.45 12.08
C THR A 235 7.63 -1.79 13.01
N ARG A 236 6.99 -0.72 12.56
CA ARG A 236 5.87 -0.06 13.22
C ARG A 236 4.57 -0.45 12.54
N TYR A 237 3.55 -0.77 13.31
CA TYR A 237 2.20 -1.06 12.81
C TYR A 237 1.27 0.06 13.24
N ARG A 238 0.62 0.69 12.27
CA ARG A 238 -0.37 1.75 12.48
C ARG A 238 -1.75 1.19 12.20
N VAL A 239 -2.48 0.92 13.26
CA VAL A 239 -3.81 0.31 13.21
C VAL A 239 -4.86 1.39 13.32
N TYR A 240 -5.67 1.54 12.27
CA TYR A 240 -6.77 2.47 12.21
C TYR A 240 -8.08 1.78 12.49
N ASP A 241 -8.81 2.26 13.48
CA ASP A 241 -10.17 1.79 13.74
C ASP A 241 -11.10 2.21 12.60
N ALA A 242 -11.98 1.31 12.22
CA ALA A 242 -13.03 1.56 11.25
C ALA A 242 -14.37 1.04 11.77
N ARG A 243 -15.46 1.54 11.21
CA ARG A 243 -16.75 0.92 11.44
C ARG A 243 -16.76 -0.51 10.91
N HIS A 244 -17.63 -1.32 11.51
CA HIS A 244 -17.79 -2.72 11.11
C HIS A 244 -17.92 -2.89 9.58
N PRO A 245 -17.23 -3.84 8.94
CA PRO A 245 -17.24 -4.02 7.48
C PRO A 245 -18.62 -4.08 6.84
N LEU A 246 -19.59 -4.76 7.49
CA LEU A 246 -20.97 -4.82 6.99
C LEU A 246 -21.68 -3.45 7.04
N ALA A 247 -21.37 -2.62 8.04
CA ALA A 247 -21.90 -1.25 8.12
C ALA A 247 -21.32 -0.37 7.01
N LEU A 248 -20.02 -0.50 6.76
CA LEU A 248 -19.36 0.22 5.66
C LEU A 248 -19.85 -0.21 4.29
N LEU A 249 -20.06 -1.51 4.08
CA LEU A 249 -20.66 -2.04 2.85
C LEU A 249 -22.08 -1.47 2.65
N ARG A 250 -22.88 -1.46 3.70
CA ARG A 250 -24.23 -0.88 3.65
C ARG A 250 -24.20 0.61 3.35
N GLN A 251 -23.31 1.36 4.00
CA GLN A 251 -23.11 2.77 3.69
C GLN A 251 -22.71 2.97 2.23
N MET A 252 -21.73 2.21 1.73
CA MET A 252 -21.29 2.27 0.35
C MET A 252 -22.44 2.04 -0.66
N VAL A 253 -23.34 1.10 -0.37
CA VAL A 253 -24.53 0.87 -1.19
C VAL A 253 -25.45 2.09 -1.18
N HIS A 254 -25.72 2.68 0.00
CA HIS A 254 -26.53 3.89 0.12
C HIS A 254 -25.92 5.06 -0.65
N ASP A 255 -24.61 5.31 -0.49
CA ASP A 255 -23.90 6.38 -1.19
C ASP A 255 -23.97 6.23 -2.71
N ARG A 256 -23.90 5.00 -3.23
CA ARG A 256 -23.95 4.71 -4.67
C ARG A 256 -25.35 4.73 -5.27
N THR A 257 -26.35 4.41 -4.47
CA THR A 257 -27.76 4.38 -4.92
C THR A 257 -28.50 5.69 -4.62
N GLY A 258 -27.85 6.64 -3.92
CA GLY A 258 -28.48 7.89 -3.50
C GLY A 258 -29.53 7.71 -2.40
N LEU A 259 -29.58 6.56 -1.73
CA LEU A 259 -30.49 6.33 -0.61
C LEU A 259 -30.04 7.13 0.60
N PRO A 260 -30.93 7.92 1.23
CA PRO A 260 -30.56 8.73 2.38
C PRO A 260 -30.28 7.89 3.62
N TYR A 261 -29.39 8.38 4.47
CA TYR A 261 -29.13 7.84 5.79
C TYR A 261 -28.65 8.94 6.73
N THR A 262 -28.73 8.68 8.02
CA THR A 262 -28.34 9.61 9.09
C THR A 262 -27.13 9.09 9.87
N ARG A 263 -26.55 9.93 10.72
CA ARG A 263 -25.52 9.49 11.66
C ARG A 263 -26.02 8.42 12.64
N ALA A 264 -27.31 8.46 12.99
CA ALA A 264 -27.93 7.45 13.84
C ALA A 264 -28.01 6.09 13.11
N ASP A 265 -28.27 6.10 11.80
CA ASP A 265 -28.25 4.88 10.99
C ASP A 265 -26.87 4.26 10.95
N LEU A 266 -25.82 5.06 10.76
CA LEU A 266 -24.44 4.57 10.76
C LEU A 266 -24.08 3.88 12.08
N LYS A 267 -24.42 4.49 13.23
CA LYS A 267 -24.19 3.89 14.55
C LYS A 267 -25.00 2.60 14.74
N ARG A 268 -26.25 2.58 14.27
CA ARG A 268 -27.10 1.39 14.35
C ARG A 268 -26.52 0.25 13.52
N TRP A 269 -26.13 0.52 12.27
CA TRP A 269 -25.55 -0.50 11.38
C TRP A 269 -24.24 -1.07 11.91
N ASP A 270 -23.43 -0.22 12.51
CA ASP A 270 -22.20 -0.60 13.19
C ASP A 270 -22.50 -1.57 14.34
N ALA A 271 -23.38 -1.19 15.26
CA ALA A 271 -23.80 -2.05 16.35
C ALA A 271 -24.52 -3.34 15.91
N GLU A 272 -25.24 -3.32 14.78
CA GLU A 272 -25.83 -4.51 14.17
C GLU A 272 -24.76 -5.45 13.62
N GLY A 273 -23.74 -4.89 12.98
CA GLY A 273 -22.58 -5.64 12.49
C GLY A 273 -21.82 -6.34 13.62
N GLU A 274 -21.49 -5.61 14.69
CA GLU A 274 -20.79 -6.14 15.86
C GLU A 274 -21.61 -7.25 16.57
N ARG A 275 -22.92 -7.10 16.66
CA ARG A 275 -23.77 -8.19 17.19
C ARG A 275 -23.84 -9.41 16.28
N PHE A 276 -23.77 -9.18 14.96
CA PHE A 276 -23.74 -10.28 13.99
C PHE A 276 -22.39 -11.02 14.05
N PHE A 277 -21.30 -10.29 14.11
CA PHE A 277 -19.95 -10.83 14.14
C PHE A 277 -19.02 -9.77 14.75
N ALA A 278 -18.60 -9.96 15.99
CA ALA A 278 -17.68 -9.04 16.63
C ALA A 278 -16.32 -9.03 15.90
N THR A 279 -15.89 -7.86 15.47
CA THR A 279 -14.57 -7.68 14.87
C THR A 279 -13.51 -7.61 15.95
N GLU A 280 -12.34 -8.16 15.67
CA GLU A 280 -11.20 -8.15 16.59
C GLU A 280 -10.08 -7.29 16.00
N ALA A 281 -9.77 -6.18 16.67
CA ALA A 281 -8.70 -5.30 16.24
C ALA A 281 -7.31 -5.93 16.45
N PRO A 282 -6.34 -5.66 15.56
CA PRO A 282 -4.93 -6.01 15.78
C PRO A 282 -4.41 -5.56 17.14
N SER A 283 -3.88 -6.49 17.91
CA SER A 283 -3.38 -6.28 19.26
C SER A 283 -2.15 -7.14 19.56
N VAL A 284 -1.57 -6.95 20.73
CA VAL A 284 -0.45 -7.76 21.22
C VAL A 284 -0.87 -9.23 21.38
N ASP A 285 -2.11 -9.45 21.82
CA ASP A 285 -2.59 -10.77 22.21
C ASP A 285 -2.94 -11.68 21.01
N ASN A 286 -3.29 -11.10 19.87
CA ASN A 286 -3.71 -11.84 18.68
C ASN A 286 -2.71 -11.75 17.51
N SER A 287 -1.52 -11.22 17.74
CA SER A 287 -0.47 -11.09 16.73
C SER A 287 0.25 -12.42 16.46
N ALA A 288 0.51 -12.72 15.19
CA ALA A 288 1.32 -13.88 14.79
C ALA A 288 2.84 -13.70 14.98
N VAL A 289 3.28 -12.48 15.31
CA VAL A 289 4.68 -12.18 15.67
C VAL A 289 4.70 -11.37 16.96
N PRO A 290 5.78 -11.40 17.75
CA PRO A 290 5.90 -10.59 18.95
C PRO A 290 5.81 -9.08 18.63
N VAL A 291 4.84 -8.40 19.24
CA VAL A 291 4.66 -6.95 19.15
C VAL A 291 4.45 -6.35 20.54
N ALA A 292 4.69 -5.05 20.68
CA ALA A 292 4.46 -4.29 21.88
C ALA A 292 3.74 -2.98 21.56
N GLU A 293 2.96 -2.46 22.51
CA GLU A 293 2.36 -1.13 22.38
C GLU A 293 3.42 -0.03 22.47
N VAL A 294 3.28 0.99 21.61
CA VAL A 294 4.10 2.19 21.71
C VAL A 294 3.49 3.12 22.75
N ARG A 295 4.17 3.30 23.88
CA ARG A 295 3.74 4.26 24.90
C ARG A 295 3.93 5.69 24.35
N MET A 296 2.93 6.56 24.52
CA MET A 296 2.95 7.95 24.00
C MET A 296 4.17 8.79 24.46
N ASN A 297 4.89 8.37 25.49
CA ASN A 297 6.09 9.05 25.98
C ASN A 297 7.37 8.70 25.20
N GLU A 298 7.33 7.74 24.28
CA GLU A 298 8.49 7.30 23.48
C GLU A 298 8.52 7.91 22.07
N THR A 299 7.53 8.74 21.73
CA THR A 299 7.39 9.31 20.37
C THR A 299 8.37 10.46 20.06
N SER A 300 9.23 10.82 21.00
CA SER A 300 10.29 11.79 20.78
C SER A 300 11.66 11.10 20.85
N VAL A 301 12.33 11.09 19.69
CA VAL A 301 13.75 10.75 19.47
C VAL A 301 14.00 9.30 19.03
N SER A 302 13.78 9.05 17.75
CA SER A 302 14.58 8.08 16.99
C SER A 302 14.62 8.51 15.52
N GLY A 303 15.10 9.70 15.24
CA GLY A 303 15.79 9.93 13.99
C GLY A 303 17.19 9.31 14.12
N PRO A 304 17.82 8.78 13.06
CA PRO A 304 19.21 8.35 13.13
C PRO A 304 20.05 9.53 13.63
N ALA A 305 20.82 9.28 14.69
CA ALA A 305 21.74 10.28 15.21
C ALA A 305 22.66 10.75 14.09
N PRO A 306 22.84 12.07 13.87
CA PRO A 306 23.79 12.53 12.86
C PRO A 306 25.16 11.98 13.21
N LYS A 307 25.75 11.19 12.30
CA LYS A 307 27.13 10.72 12.41
C LYS A 307 28.00 11.97 12.56
N GLN A 308 28.58 12.18 13.74
CA GLN A 308 29.61 13.18 13.96
C GLN A 308 30.80 12.78 13.08
N VAL A 309 31.03 13.55 12.02
CA VAL A 309 32.26 13.50 11.25
C VAL A 309 33.36 14.03 12.17
N ALA A 310 34.19 13.14 12.64
CA ALA A 310 35.39 13.50 13.41
C ALA A 310 36.28 14.36 12.52
N ALA A 311 36.34 15.64 12.81
CA ALA A 311 37.28 16.57 12.20
C ALA A 311 38.67 16.21 12.70
N GLU A 312 39.46 15.53 11.87
CA GLU A 312 40.88 15.35 12.05
C GLU A 312 41.58 16.70 11.87
N GLN A 313 41.97 17.34 12.98
CA GLN A 313 42.86 18.48 12.97
C GLN A 313 44.26 18.03 12.52
N LYS A 314 44.63 18.28 11.28
CA LYS A 314 46.04 18.33 10.84
C LYS A 314 46.54 19.74 10.93
N THR A 315 47.30 20.01 11.98
CA THR A 315 48.25 21.15 12.05
C THR A 315 49.41 20.92 11.08
N GLY A 316 49.59 21.83 10.16
CA GLY A 316 50.74 21.81 9.24
C GLY A 316 50.99 23.18 8.63
N LYS A 317 52.00 23.89 9.18
CA LYS A 317 52.60 25.13 8.71
C LYS A 317 53.07 25.00 7.26
N GLY A 318 52.94 26.07 6.47
CA GLY A 318 53.71 26.22 5.22
C GLY A 318 53.21 27.33 4.31
N GLN A 319 53.66 28.52 4.57
CA GLN A 319 53.58 29.74 3.77
C GLN A 319 54.34 29.59 2.44
N LYS A 320 53.79 29.92 1.28
CA LYS A 320 54.47 30.77 0.26
C LYS A 320 53.54 31.23 -0.86
N THR A 321 53.58 32.47 -1.06
CA THR A 321 53.22 33.43 -2.11
C THR A 321 53.47 32.96 -3.55
N GLY A 322 52.58 33.33 -4.49
CA GLY A 322 52.79 33.23 -5.95
C GLY A 322 51.60 33.76 -6.74
N ARG A 323 51.76 34.88 -7.25
CA ARG A 323 51.01 35.94 -7.89
C ARG A 323 50.69 35.65 -9.38
N VAL A 324 49.49 36.04 -9.82
CA VAL A 324 49.11 36.67 -11.11
C VAL A 324 49.20 35.87 -12.41
N ALA A 325 48.05 35.72 -13.09
CA ALA A 325 47.83 36.41 -14.39
C ALA A 325 46.41 36.17 -14.92
N ALA A 326 45.90 37.21 -15.51
CA ALA A 326 44.58 37.47 -16.00
C ALA A 326 44.28 36.86 -17.40
N ALA A 327 42.98 36.91 -17.70
CA ALA A 327 42.27 36.59 -18.97
C ALA A 327 42.87 37.36 -20.19
N PRO A 328 42.37 37.09 -21.42
CA PRO A 328 41.06 37.52 -21.85
C PRO A 328 40.40 36.64 -22.95
N PRO A 329 39.21 37.08 -23.43
CA PRO A 329 38.28 36.33 -24.25
C PRO A 329 38.36 36.70 -25.73
N VAL A 330 37.69 35.96 -26.62
CA VAL A 330 37.22 36.30 -28.00
C VAL A 330 36.74 34.98 -28.61
N GLY A 331 35.65 34.79 -29.32
CA GLY A 331 34.75 35.64 -30.06
C GLY A 331 33.67 34.79 -30.67
N ALA A 332 32.59 35.40 -30.98
CA ALA A 332 31.41 34.83 -31.67
C ALA A 332 31.74 34.44 -33.13
N ASP A 333 31.12 33.44 -33.67
CA ASP A 333 30.49 33.64 -34.99
C ASP A 333 29.30 32.68 -35.27
N SER A 334 28.39 33.19 -35.98
CA SER A 334 27.10 32.78 -36.45
C SER A 334 27.15 31.72 -37.56
N GLY A 335 26.14 30.87 -37.62
CA GLY A 335 25.89 29.99 -38.77
C GLY A 335 24.56 29.28 -38.72
N SER A 336 23.54 29.95 -39.22
CA SER A 336 22.19 29.42 -39.52
C SER A 336 22.27 28.41 -40.65
N THR A 337 21.62 27.24 -40.49
CA THR A 337 20.93 26.57 -41.62
C THR A 337 19.80 25.69 -41.14
N SER A 338 18.62 25.97 -41.65
CA SER A 338 17.36 25.27 -41.60
C SER A 338 17.45 23.86 -42.20
N GLY A 339 16.94 22.85 -41.50
CA GLY A 339 16.68 21.54 -42.06
C GLY A 339 15.45 20.93 -41.42
N ALA A 340 14.31 21.11 -42.03
CA ALA A 340 13.05 20.50 -41.63
C ALA A 340 13.07 19.00 -41.94
N THR A 341 13.11 18.15 -40.92
CA THR A 341 12.88 16.71 -41.08
C THR A 341 11.54 16.36 -40.46
N LYS A 342 10.61 15.92 -41.32
CA LYS A 342 9.29 15.42 -40.98
C LYS A 342 9.42 14.16 -40.08
N GLN A 343 8.91 14.24 -38.88
CA GLN A 343 8.65 13.05 -38.07
C GLN A 343 7.44 12.29 -38.60
N PRO A 344 7.48 10.96 -38.63
CA PRO A 344 6.30 10.15 -38.97
C PRO A 344 5.32 10.15 -37.78
N ARG A 345 4.08 10.44 -38.07
CA ARG A 345 2.95 10.32 -37.13
C ARG A 345 2.76 8.85 -36.76
N THR A 346 3.08 8.48 -35.53
CA THR A 346 2.64 7.23 -34.95
C THR A 346 1.14 7.28 -34.72
N ALA A 347 0.42 6.47 -35.46
CA ALA A 347 -1.01 6.25 -35.24
C ALA A 347 -1.21 5.55 -33.90
N THR A 348 -1.80 6.24 -32.94
CA THR A 348 -2.25 5.67 -31.70
C THR A 348 -3.45 4.78 -31.98
N VAL A 349 -3.25 3.46 -31.99
CA VAL A 349 -4.33 2.49 -31.98
C VAL A 349 -5.02 2.59 -30.62
N ARG A 350 -6.20 3.21 -30.61
CA ARG A 350 -7.10 3.15 -29.45
C ARG A 350 -7.62 1.73 -29.37
N GLY A 351 -7.12 0.96 -28.41
CA GLY A 351 -7.75 -0.29 -27.97
C GLY A 351 -9.16 -0.03 -27.41
N PRO A 352 -10.06 -1.02 -27.44
CA PRO A 352 -11.41 -0.86 -26.92
C PRO A 352 -11.34 -0.48 -25.44
N ARG A 353 -11.97 0.64 -25.10
CA ARG A 353 -12.19 1.03 -23.71
C ARG A 353 -13.12 0.00 -23.09
N LEU A 354 -12.64 -0.75 -22.09
CA LEU A 354 -13.51 -1.49 -21.19
C LEU A 354 -14.52 -0.53 -20.58
N PRO A 355 -15.79 -0.97 -20.40
CA PRO A 355 -16.80 -0.14 -19.75
C PRO A 355 -16.36 0.17 -18.32
N THR A 356 -16.11 1.43 -18.05
CA THR A 356 -15.84 1.96 -16.72
C THR A 356 -17.11 2.17 -15.90
N ASP A 357 -18.19 1.48 -16.27
CA ASP A 357 -19.45 1.54 -15.54
C ASP A 357 -19.46 0.49 -14.41
N PRO A 358 -19.34 0.91 -13.15
CA PRO A 358 -19.45 0.04 -12.00
C PRO A 358 -20.78 -0.72 -11.92
N GLY A 359 -21.81 -0.23 -12.60
CA GLY A 359 -23.14 -0.86 -12.65
C GLY A 359 -23.18 -2.22 -13.36
N GLN A 360 -22.27 -2.50 -14.29
CA GLN A 360 -22.22 -3.80 -14.98
C GLN A 360 -21.53 -4.88 -14.14
N MET A 361 -20.55 -4.51 -13.32
CA MET A 361 -19.91 -5.44 -12.36
C MET A 361 -20.87 -5.85 -11.24
N PHE A 362 -21.78 -4.95 -10.82
CA PHE A 362 -22.78 -5.22 -9.80
C PHE A 362 -23.90 -6.17 -10.24
N ARG A 363 -24.24 -6.23 -11.52
CA ARG A 363 -25.30 -7.16 -11.98
C ARG A 363 -24.91 -8.63 -11.78
N SER A 364 -23.65 -8.98 -11.86
CA SER A 364 -23.18 -10.34 -11.61
C SER A 364 -22.97 -10.63 -10.11
N VAL A 365 -22.63 -9.62 -9.30
CA VAL A 365 -22.42 -9.76 -7.86
C VAL A 365 -23.75 -9.69 -7.10
N THR A 366 -24.72 -8.89 -7.56
CA THR A 366 -26.03 -8.75 -6.93
C THR A 366 -26.82 -10.07 -6.94
N VAL A 367 -26.72 -10.87 -8.00
CA VAL A 367 -27.37 -12.19 -8.07
C VAL A 367 -26.79 -13.16 -7.03
N THR A 368 -25.51 -13.04 -6.70
CA THR A 368 -24.88 -13.90 -5.70
C THR A 368 -25.10 -13.37 -4.27
N ALA A 369 -25.14 -12.03 -4.10
CA ALA A 369 -25.35 -11.40 -2.79
C ALA A 369 -26.80 -11.51 -2.27
N GLU A 370 -27.79 -11.45 -3.15
CA GLU A 370 -29.20 -11.63 -2.75
C GLU A 370 -29.48 -13.02 -2.18
N ASN A 371 -28.74 -14.03 -2.57
CA ASN A 371 -28.85 -15.39 -2.05
C ASN A 371 -28.02 -15.65 -0.78
N LEU A 372 -27.10 -14.75 -0.42
CA LEU A 372 -26.15 -14.94 0.68
C LEU A 372 -26.39 -14.01 1.88
N LEU A 373 -27.15 -12.92 1.71
CA LEU A 373 -27.41 -11.97 2.79
C LEU A 373 -28.63 -12.36 3.61
N PRO A 374 -28.60 -12.28 4.96
CA PRO A 374 -29.76 -12.46 5.82
C PRO A 374 -30.88 -11.49 5.40
N ARG A 375 -32.13 -12.00 5.38
CA ARG A 375 -33.35 -11.26 5.00
C ARG A 375 -33.64 -10.04 5.90
N GLY A 376 -32.86 -9.01 5.83
CA GLY A 376 -33.00 -7.78 6.65
C GLY A 376 -31.92 -6.76 6.33
N LEU A 377 -30.91 -7.14 5.57
CA LEU A 377 -29.81 -6.23 5.20
C LEU A 377 -30.06 -5.46 3.89
N LEU A 378 -31.05 -5.87 3.09
CA LEU A 378 -31.46 -5.13 1.89
C LEU A 378 -32.68 -4.27 2.20
N PRO A 379 -32.74 -3.01 1.74
CA PRO A 379 -33.94 -2.20 1.87
C PRO A 379 -35.09 -2.87 1.07
N ARG A 380 -36.25 -3.04 1.71
CA ARG A 380 -37.49 -3.41 1.01
C ARG A 380 -37.80 -2.32 0.00
N ALA A 381 -37.84 -2.65 -1.28
CA ALA A 381 -38.38 -1.78 -2.29
C ALA A 381 -39.81 -1.44 -1.87
N GLY A 382 -40.06 -0.19 -1.51
CA GLY A 382 -41.39 0.32 -1.22
C GLY A 382 -42.22 0.27 -2.52
N ARG A 383 -43.45 -0.23 -2.38
CA ARG A 383 -44.49 -0.06 -3.40
C ARG A 383 -44.95 1.38 -3.43
#